data_60d61ab5450e249a08da6dbda33c9536
#
_entry.id   60d61ab5450e249a08da6dbda33c9536
#
_cell.length_a   1.000
_cell.length_b   1.000
_cell.length_c   1.000
_cell.angle_alpha   90.00
_cell.angle_beta   90.00
_cell.angle_gamma   90.00
#
_symmetry.space_group_name_H-M   'P 1'
#
loop_
_entity.id
_entity.type
_entity.pdbx_description
1 polymer ?
#
loop_
_entity_poly.entity_id
_entity_poly.type
_entity_poly.pdbx_seq_one_letter_code
_entity_poly.pdbx_strand_id
1 'polypeptide(L)'
;FEKITEVLSEHKSVQPDIFKRKIVFFFFRILRYMEPYLKAEHLSELNALDNRLIESQWYSELKKRSAELIKNIIAFREIADSQETDPLDESRRYIEEHYQDEISLEQIAALYHFNASYFSTLFKQRFGISFSEYLSDIRMEKAENLLKTSSDKVRKIALEVGYKDPNYFNRAFKKRHNMTPEE
;
A
#
# COMPACT_ATOMS: atom_id res chain seq x y z
N PHE A 1 18.50 -5.09 -10.19
CA PHE A 1 18.86 -6.51 -10.20
C PHE A 1 20.30 -6.69 -10.72
N GLU A 2 20.68 -6.11 -11.86
CA GLU A 2 22.04 -6.20 -12.40
C GLU A 2 23.11 -5.73 -11.40
N LYS A 3 22.94 -4.59 -10.74
CA LYS A 3 23.85 -4.12 -9.68
C LYS A 3 23.97 -5.10 -8.51
N ILE A 4 22.88 -5.75 -8.12
CA ILE A 4 22.90 -6.76 -7.02
C ILE A 4 23.67 -7.99 -7.46
N THR A 5 23.45 -8.46 -8.70
CA THR A 5 24.16 -9.62 -9.24
C THR A 5 25.63 -9.32 -9.50
N GLU A 6 26.00 -8.10 -9.86
CA GLU A 6 27.38 -7.67 -10.06
C GLU A 6 28.14 -7.61 -8.74
N VAL A 7 27.59 -6.96 -7.70
CA VAL A 7 28.16 -6.91 -6.35
C VAL A 7 28.31 -8.31 -5.74
N LEU A 8 27.38 -9.21 -5.99
CA LEU A 8 27.44 -10.56 -5.47
C LEU A 8 28.40 -11.48 -6.26
N SER A 9 28.66 -11.16 -7.56
CA SER A 9 29.64 -11.88 -8.37
C SER A 9 31.09 -11.47 -8.04
N GLU A 10 31.32 -10.29 -7.54
CA GLU A 10 32.63 -9.81 -7.07
C GLU A 10 33.09 -10.47 -5.76
N HIS A 11 32.12 -10.93 -4.92
CA HIS A 11 32.44 -11.68 -3.70
C HIS A 11 32.67 -13.18 -3.99
N LYS A 12 33.89 -13.53 -4.36
CA LYS A 12 34.37 -14.92 -4.59
C LYS A 12 34.13 -15.92 -3.43
N SER A 13 33.60 -15.44 -2.30
CA SER A 13 33.37 -16.25 -1.08
C SER A 13 31.96 -16.81 -0.92
N VAL A 14 30.99 -16.44 -1.80
CA VAL A 14 29.62 -16.97 -1.68
C VAL A 14 29.51 -18.29 -2.41
N GLN A 15 29.22 -19.35 -1.67
CA GLN A 15 28.95 -20.66 -2.27
C GLN A 15 27.75 -20.55 -3.22
N PRO A 16 27.88 -21.07 -4.48
CA PRO A 16 26.82 -20.94 -5.52
C PRO A 16 25.45 -21.42 -5.05
N ASP A 17 25.40 -22.48 -4.23
CA ASP A 17 24.15 -23.03 -3.71
C ASP A 17 23.46 -22.12 -2.69
N ILE A 18 24.23 -21.43 -1.84
CA ILE A 18 23.68 -20.47 -0.89
C ILE A 18 23.09 -19.26 -1.62
N PHE A 19 23.79 -18.80 -2.66
CA PHE A 19 23.33 -17.70 -3.49
C PHE A 19 22.03 -18.05 -4.24
N LYS A 20 22.00 -19.23 -4.88
CA LYS A 20 20.81 -19.76 -5.54
C LYS A 20 19.60 -19.82 -4.59
N ARG A 21 19.76 -20.40 -3.41
CA ARG A 21 18.70 -20.50 -2.40
C ARG A 21 18.17 -19.13 -1.99
N LYS A 22 19.01 -18.12 -1.84
CA LYS A 22 18.60 -16.75 -1.49
C LYS A 22 17.80 -16.10 -2.62
N ILE A 23 18.20 -16.30 -3.88
CA ILE A 23 17.46 -15.79 -5.04
C ILE A 23 16.10 -16.48 -5.15
N VAL A 24 16.04 -17.79 -5.08
CA VAL A 24 14.79 -18.55 -5.11
C VAL A 24 13.84 -18.09 -3.98
N PHE A 25 14.36 -17.96 -2.76
CA PHE A 25 13.59 -17.49 -1.61
C PHE A 25 13.06 -16.04 -1.82
N PHE A 26 13.86 -15.17 -2.41
CA PHE A 26 13.45 -13.81 -2.75
C PHE A 26 12.28 -13.79 -3.74
N PHE A 27 12.38 -14.57 -4.82
CA PHE A 27 11.29 -14.68 -5.80
C PHE A 27 10.04 -15.32 -5.21
N PHE A 28 10.20 -16.37 -4.40
CA PHE A 28 9.08 -16.99 -3.70
C PHE A 28 8.31 -15.97 -2.83
N ARG A 29 9.01 -15.10 -2.13
CA ARG A 29 8.38 -14.01 -1.35
C ARG A 29 7.66 -13.00 -2.23
N ILE A 30 8.23 -12.63 -3.38
CA ILE A 30 7.56 -11.74 -4.33
C ILE A 30 6.29 -12.40 -4.87
N LEU A 31 6.36 -13.64 -5.33
CA LEU A 31 5.20 -14.37 -5.85
C LEU A 31 4.09 -14.50 -4.80
N ARG A 32 4.46 -14.85 -3.58
CA ARG A 32 3.50 -14.93 -2.47
C ARG A 32 2.82 -13.59 -2.18
N TYR A 33 3.57 -12.50 -2.30
CA TYR A 33 3.03 -11.14 -2.15
C TYR A 33 2.11 -10.75 -3.31
N MET A 34 2.43 -11.19 -4.52
CA MET A 34 1.66 -10.90 -5.74
C MET A 34 0.43 -11.80 -5.92
N GLU A 35 0.37 -12.94 -5.22
CA GLU A 35 -0.69 -13.96 -5.35
C GLU A 35 -2.12 -13.37 -5.32
N PRO A 36 -2.48 -12.44 -4.39
CA PRO A 36 -3.81 -11.84 -4.35
C PRO A 36 -4.17 -10.98 -5.55
N TYR A 37 -3.17 -10.50 -6.30
CA TYR A 37 -3.32 -9.57 -7.43
C TYR A 37 -3.24 -10.26 -8.78
N LEU A 38 -2.99 -11.59 -8.82
CA LEU A 38 -2.76 -12.34 -10.04
C LEU A 38 -3.92 -13.30 -10.30
N LYS A 39 -4.35 -13.39 -11.55
CA LYS A 39 -5.29 -14.42 -11.98
C LYS A 39 -4.65 -15.81 -11.90
N ALA A 40 -5.47 -16.84 -11.70
CA ALA A 40 -4.99 -18.22 -11.56
C ALA A 40 -4.11 -18.69 -12.75
N GLU A 41 -4.39 -18.23 -13.96
CA GLU A 41 -3.58 -18.51 -15.16
C GLU A 41 -2.15 -17.94 -15.05
N HIS A 42 -2.01 -16.68 -14.58
CA HIS A 42 -0.72 -16.02 -14.40
C HIS A 42 0.08 -16.65 -13.26
N LEU A 43 -0.61 -17.06 -12.18
CA LEU A 43 0.04 -17.81 -11.08
C LEU A 43 0.63 -19.14 -11.56
N SER A 44 -0.07 -19.85 -12.43
CA SER A 44 0.42 -21.10 -13.01
C SER A 44 1.70 -20.89 -13.83
N GLU A 45 1.73 -19.84 -14.66
CA GLU A 45 2.93 -19.51 -15.46
C GLU A 45 4.11 -19.08 -14.58
N LEU A 46 3.86 -18.25 -13.57
CA LEU A 46 4.90 -17.80 -12.64
C LEU A 46 5.45 -18.95 -11.78
N ASN A 47 4.61 -19.87 -11.33
CA ASN A 47 5.03 -21.06 -10.60
C ASN A 47 5.88 -22.00 -11.49
N ALA A 48 5.56 -22.10 -12.79
CA ALA A 48 6.37 -22.86 -13.73
C ALA A 48 7.76 -22.24 -13.92
N LEU A 49 7.87 -20.92 -13.93
CA LEU A 49 9.14 -20.18 -14.01
C LEU A 49 9.95 -20.31 -12.72
N ASP A 50 9.30 -20.29 -11.56
CA ASP A 50 9.94 -20.50 -10.26
C ASP A 50 10.57 -21.91 -10.18
N ASN A 51 9.86 -22.96 -10.63
CA ASN A 51 10.39 -24.31 -10.72
C ASN A 51 11.63 -24.39 -11.64
N ARG A 52 11.61 -23.73 -12.81
CA ARG A 52 12.77 -23.63 -13.69
C ARG A 52 13.96 -22.92 -13.03
N LEU A 53 13.69 -21.92 -12.17
CA LEU A 53 14.73 -21.25 -11.40
C LEU A 53 15.39 -22.19 -10.41
N ILE A 54 14.60 -23.03 -9.73
CA ILE A 54 15.10 -24.07 -8.81
C ILE A 54 15.98 -25.10 -9.52
N GLU A 55 15.60 -25.49 -10.75
CA GLU A 55 16.31 -26.48 -11.56
C GLU A 55 17.59 -25.94 -12.22
N SER A 56 17.81 -24.61 -12.22
CA SER A 56 18.98 -24.01 -12.88
C SER A 56 20.29 -24.51 -12.26
N GLN A 57 21.21 -25.02 -13.09
CA GLN A 57 22.50 -25.58 -12.66
C GLN A 57 23.63 -24.54 -12.69
N TRP A 58 23.54 -23.55 -13.57
CA TRP A 58 24.60 -22.59 -13.85
C TRP A 58 24.17 -21.17 -13.51
N TYR A 59 25.11 -20.36 -13.02
CA TYR A 59 24.88 -18.95 -12.68
C TYR A 59 24.30 -18.12 -13.84
N SER A 60 24.81 -18.33 -15.05
CA SER A 60 24.32 -17.64 -16.25
C SER A 60 22.87 -18.00 -16.56
N GLU A 61 22.47 -19.24 -16.38
CA GLU A 61 21.09 -19.71 -16.51
C GLU A 61 20.20 -19.13 -15.42
N LEU A 62 20.68 -19.15 -14.18
CA LEU A 62 19.98 -18.53 -13.03
C LEU A 62 19.69 -17.04 -13.30
N LYS A 63 20.71 -16.29 -13.77
CA LYS A 63 20.58 -14.88 -14.13
C LYS A 63 19.55 -14.66 -15.23
N LYS A 64 19.59 -15.46 -16.30
CA LYS A 64 18.65 -15.40 -17.43
C LYS A 64 17.21 -15.66 -16.98
N ARG A 65 17.00 -16.75 -16.23
CA ARG A 65 15.66 -17.14 -15.74
C ARG A 65 15.10 -16.16 -14.71
N SER A 66 15.95 -15.59 -13.86
CA SER A 66 15.55 -14.53 -12.94
C SER A 66 15.10 -13.25 -13.67
N ALA A 67 15.81 -12.87 -14.73
CA ALA A 67 15.44 -11.72 -15.55
C ALA A 67 14.11 -11.95 -16.30
N GLU A 68 13.88 -13.16 -16.80
CA GLU A 68 12.64 -13.57 -17.46
C GLU A 68 11.46 -13.51 -16.46
N LEU A 69 11.65 -14.05 -15.25
CA LEU A 69 10.63 -14.00 -14.20
C LEU A 69 10.26 -12.57 -13.80
N ILE A 70 11.26 -11.68 -13.61
CA ILE A 70 11.02 -10.27 -13.32
C ILE A 70 10.24 -9.61 -14.46
N LYS A 71 10.63 -9.85 -15.72
CA LYS A 71 9.95 -9.29 -16.87
C LYS A 71 8.48 -9.71 -16.94
N ASN A 72 8.18 -10.98 -16.66
CA ASN A 72 6.81 -11.47 -16.63
C ASN A 72 6.00 -10.90 -15.47
N ILE A 73 6.60 -10.78 -14.26
CA ILE A 73 5.94 -10.12 -13.11
C ILE A 73 5.57 -8.68 -13.47
N ILE A 74 6.46 -7.93 -14.12
CA ILE A 74 6.20 -6.55 -14.56
C ILE A 74 5.09 -6.52 -15.60
N ALA A 75 5.14 -7.40 -16.61
CA ALA A 75 4.12 -7.46 -17.65
C ALA A 75 2.72 -7.83 -17.09
N PHE A 76 2.66 -8.78 -16.16
CA PHE A 76 1.39 -9.14 -15.49
C PHE A 76 0.86 -8.01 -14.62
N ARG A 77 1.73 -7.24 -13.97
CA ARG A 77 1.33 -6.04 -13.25
C ARG A 77 0.74 -4.99 -14.18
N GLU A 78 1.37 -4.72 -15.32
CA GLU A 78 0.84 -3.76 -16.30
C GLU A 78 -0.53 -4.18 -16.86
N ILE A 79 -0.78 -5.49 -17.02
CA ILE A 79 -2.09 -6.03 -17.41
C ILE A 79 -3.11 -5.89 -16.27
N ALA A 80 -2.70 -6.13 -15.02
CA ALA A 80 -3.55 -5.94 -13.85
C ALA A 80 -3.89 -4.46 -13.64
N ASP A 81 -2.90 -3.57 -13.70
CA ASP A 81 -3.07 -2.11 -13.59
C ASP A 81 -3.99 -1.54 -14.69
N SER A 82 -4.13 -2.22 -15.84
CA SER A 82 -5.07 -1.80 -16.90
C SER A 82 -6.54 -2.14 -16.60
N GLN A 83 -6.83 -2.93 -15.59
CA GLN A 83 -8.18 -3.38 -15.23
C GLN A 83 -8.60 -3.12 -13.78
N GLU A 84 -7.68 -2.76 -12.91
CA GLU A 84 -7.94 -2.49 -11.49
C GLU A 84 -7.48 -1.07 -11.13
N THR A 85 -8.30 -0.37 -10.35
CA THR A 85 -7.92 0.90 -9.72
C THR A 85 -6.73 0.67 -8.78
N ASP A 86 -5.75 1.60 -8.79
CA ASP A 86 -4.59 1.56 -7.89
C ASP A 86 -5.08 1.33 -6.43
N PRO A 87 -4.57 0.31 -5.71
CA PRO A 87 -4.96 0.04 -4.32
C PRO A 87 -4.83 1.26 -3.40
N LEU A 88 -3.92 2.21 -3.69
CA LEU A 88 -3.83 3.46 -2.96
C LEU A 88 -5.00 4.40 -3.28
N ASP A 89 -5.42 4.49 -4.53
CA ASP A 89 -6.58 5.30 -4.93
C ASP A 89 -7.89 4.66 -4.42
N GLU A 90 -7.98 3.33 -4.37
CA GLU A 90 -9.09 2.62 -3.71
C GLU A 90 -9.09 2.85 -2.20
N SER A 91 -7.93 2.79 -1.54
CA SER A 91 -7.84 3.08 -0.11
C SER A 91 -8.28 4.51 0.21
N ARG A 92 -7.96 5.47 -0.65
CA ARG A 92 -8.44 6.84 -0.55
C ARG A 92 -9.96 6.91 -0.62
N ARG A 93 -10.56 6.26 -1.63
CA ARG A 93 -12.02 6.21 -1.78
C ARG A 93 -12.69 5.58 -0.56
N TYR A 94 -12.14 4.47 -0.06
CA TYR A 94 -12.62 3.83 1.15
C TYR A 94 -12.59 4.78 2.36
N ILE A 95 -11.51 5.55 2.54
CA ILE A 95 -11.41 6.55 3.61
C ILE A 95 -12.48 7.64 3.44
N GLU A 96 -12.72 8.10 2.22
CA GLU A 96 -13.75 9.11 1.88
C GLU A 96 -15.18 8.60 2.15
N GLU A 97 -15.44 7.32 1.97
CA GLU A 97 -16.74 6.68 2.23
C GLU A 97 -16.96 6.34 3.71
N HIS A 98 -15.86 6.05 4.44
CA HIS A 98 -15.89 5.57 5.82
C HIS A 98 -15.27 6.54 6.84
N TYR A 99 -15.15 7.82 6.50
CA TYR A 99 -14.49 8.81 7.37
C TYR A 99 -15.15 8.95 8.75
N GLN A 100 -16.42 8.62 8.87
CA GLN A 100 -17.19 8.68 10.13
C GLN A 100 -16.79 7.55 11.09
N ASP A 101 -16.33 6.45 10.54
CA ASP A 101 -16.00 5.25 11.28
C ASP A 101 -14.65 5.36 12.01
N GLU A 102 -14.42 4.45 12.95
CA GLU A 102 -13.14 4.34 13.64
C GLU A 102 -12.16 3.56 12.76
N ILE A 103 -11.60 4.25 11.76
CA ILE A 103 -10.59 3.67 10.87
C ILE A 103 -9.18 4.05 11.29
N SER A 104 -8.26 3.09 11.25
CA SER A 104 -6.83 3.30 11.51
C SER A 104 -5.98 2.99 10.28
N LEU A 105 -4.77 3.53 10.28
CA LEU A 105 -3.79 3.25 9.21
C LEU A 105 -3.52 1.76 9.09
N GLU A 106 -3.42 1.04 10.21
CA GLU A 106 -3.17 -0.39 10.28
C GLU A 106 -4.32 -1.20 9.66
N GLN A 107 -5.57 -0.79 9.93
CA GLN A 107 -6.75 -1.44 9.36
C GLN A 107 -6.81 -1.24 7.84
N ILE A 108 -6.59 -0.03 7.35
CA ILE A 108 -6.57 0.24 5.91
C ILE A 108 -5.41 -0.48 5.23
N ALA A 109 -4.21 -0.44 5.81
CA ALA A 109 -3.06 -1.18 5.28
C ALA A 109 -3.35 -2.69 5.19
N ALA A 110 -3.95 -3.27 6.23
CA ALA A 110 -4.33 -4.69 6.23
C ALA A 110 -5.41 -5.02 5.19
N LEU A 111 -6.42 -4.14 5.01
CA LEU A 111 -7.48 -4.30 4.02
C LEU A 111 -6.93 -4.41 2.60
N TYR A 112 -5.90 -3.63 2.29
CA TYR A 112 -5.24 -3.61 0.98
C TYR A 112 -3.92 -4.41 0.97
N HIS A 113 -3.73 -5.32 1.93
CA HIS A 113 -2.58 -6.24 2.02
C HIS A 113 -1.21 -5.54 2.11
N PHE A 114 -1.16 -4.32 2.61
CA PHE A 114 0.10 -3.61 2.87
C PHE A 114 0.59 -3.81 4.31
N ASN A 115 1.90 -3.75 4.48
CA ASN A 115 2.48 -3.48 5.80
C ASN A 115 2.18 -2.02 6.18
N ALA A 116 1.77 -1.75 7.44
CA ALA A 116 1.36 -0.43 7.90
C ALA A 116 2.44 0.65 7.70
N SER A 117 3.71 0.34 8.01
CA SER A 117 4.83 1.28 7.81
C SER A 117 5.06 1.61 6.34
N TYR A 118 4.99 0.60 5.47
CA TYR A 118 5.13 0.78 4.03
C TYR A 118 3.94 1.56 3.45
N PHE A 119 2.72 1.22 3.83
CA PHE A 119 1.50 1.95 3.43
C PHE A 119 1.58 3.43 3.83
N SER A 120 1.98 3.73 5.07
CA SER A 120 2.16 5.12 5.54
C SER A 120 3.10 5.93 4.64
N THR A 121 4.20 5.30 4.22
CA THR A 121 5.18 5.95 3.33
C THR A 121 4.61 6.17 1.93
N LEU A 122 3.99 5.15 1.35
CA LEU A 122 3.37 5.23 0.02
C LEU A 122 2.23 6.26 -0.01
N PHE A 123 1.36 6.24 1.00
CA PHE A 123 0.23 7.16 1.12
C PHE A 123 0.71 8.61 1.14
N LYS A 124 1.73 8.90 1.97
CA LYS A 124 2.33 10.24 2.04
C LYS A 124 3.02 10.64 0.73
N GLN A 125 3.71 9.71 0.06
CA GLN A 125 4.33 9.98 -1.24
C GLN A 125 3.29 10.28 -2.32
N ARG A 126 2.18 9.52 -2.34
CA ARG A 126 1.13 9.65 -3.36
C ARG A 126 0.26 10.88 -3.17
N PHE A 127 -0.14 11.19 -1.91
CA PHE A 127 -1.13 12.23 -1.60
C PHE A 127 -0.53 13.48 -0.95
N GLY A 128 0.77 13.49 -0.65
CA GLY A 128 1.51 14.63 -0.09
C GLY A 128 1.36 14.80 1.42
N ILE A 129 0.35 14.18 2.05
CA ILE A 129 0.05 14.28 3.48
C ILE A 129 -0.10 12.89 4.11
N SER A 130 0.02 12.81 5.44
CA SER A 130 -0.17 11.55 6.15
C SER A 130 -1.63 11.10 6.14
N PHE A 131 -1.87 9.79 6.34
CA PHE A 131 -3.22 9.23 6.50
C PHE A 131 -4.04 9.97 7.57
N SER A 132 -3.44 10.24 8.73
CA SER A 132 -4.13 10.91 9.84
C SER A 132 -4.51 12.35 9.50
N GLU A 133 -3.65 13.07 8.79
CA GLU A 133 -3.95 14.43 8.30
C GLU A 133 -5.06 14.37 7.25
N TYR A 134 -4.98 13.44 6.30
CA TYR A 134 -5.99 13.25 5.27
C TYR A 134 -7.39 12.98 5.86
N LEU A 135 -7.47 12.01 6.79
CA LEU A 135 -8.73 11.69 7.47
C LEU A 135 -9.28 12.89 8.27
N SER A 136 -8.38 13.61 8.97
CA SER A 136 -8.76 14.82 9.70
C SER A 136 -9.29 15.90 8.76
N ASP A 137 -8.67 16.09 7.61
CA ASP A 137 -9.07 17.09 6.61
C ASP A 137 -10.47 16.81 6.05
N ILE A 138 -10.75 15.55 5.70
CA ILE A 138 -12.10 15.16 5.25
C ILE A 138 -13.14 15.43 6.35
N ARG A 139 -12.87 15.01 7.58
CA ARG A 139 -13.78 15.21 8.71
C ARG A 139 -14.07 16.68 8.96
N MET A 140 -13.04 17.54 8.88
CA MET A 140 -13.20 19.00 9.04
C MET A 140 -14.02 19.64 7.93
N GLU A 141 -13.78 19.25 6.67
CA GLU A 141 -14.55 19.72 5.53
C GLU A 141 -16.04 19.34 5.65
N LYS A 142 -16.32 18.10 6.04
CA LYS A 142 -17.71 17.65 6.28
C LYS A 142 -18.34 18.37 7.46
N ALA A 143 -17.60 18.61 8.55
CA ALA A 143 -18.07 19.36 9.70
C ALA A 143 -18.42 20.82 9.33
N GLU A 144 -17.55 21.49 8.56
CA GLU A 144 -17.82 22.85 8.09
C GLU A 144 -19.11 22.93 7.26
N ASN A 145 -19.33 21.96 6.36
CA ASN A 145 -20.56 21.88 5.59
C ASN A 145 -21.79 21.69 6.48
N LEU A 146 -21.72 20.78 7.47
CA LEU A 146 -22.83 20.55 8.42
C LEU A 146 -23.13 21.78 9.29
N LEU A 147 -22.10 22.47 9.76
CA LEU A 147 -22.25 23.70 10.53
C LEU A 147 -22.96 24.81 9.74
N LYS A 148 -22.75 24.90 8.41
CA LYS A 148 -23.38 25.87 7.53
C LYS A 148 -24.81 25.50 7.12
N THR A 149 -25.12 24.20 7.03
CA THR A 149 -26.35 23.71 6.41
C THR A 149 -27.36 23.12 7.39
N SER A 150 -26.95 22.82 8.63
CA SER A 150 -27.84 22.26 9.64
C SER A 150 -27.97 23.16 10.86
N SER A 151 -29.01 22.92 11.66
CA SER A 151 -29.20 23.57 12.97
C SER A 151 -28.73 22.67 14.12
N ASP A 152 -27.94 21.68 13.81
CA ASP A 152 -27.47 20.70 14.79
C ASP A 152 -26.43 21.31 15.75
N LYS A 153 -26.44 20.82 17.00
CA LYS A 153 -25.45 21.26 17.98
C LYS A 153 -24.06 20.78 17.58
N VAL A 154 -23.04 21.62 17.77
CA VAL A 154 -21.63 21.31 17.50
C VAL A 154 -21.21 19.93 18.01
N ARG A 155 -21.66 19.57 19.22
CA ARG A 155 -21.39 18.23 19.81
C ARG A 155 -21.92 17.08 18.94
N LYS A 156 -23.13 17.24 18.35
CA LYS A 156 -23.74 16.23 17.49
C LYS A 156 -22.94 16.12 16.18
N ILE A 157 -22.59 17.25 15.59
CA ILE A 157 -21.78 17.32 14.36
C ILE A 157 -20.41 16.66 14.58
N ALA A 158 -19.75 16.94 15.72
CA ALA A 158 -18.47 16.32 16.05
C ALA A 158 -18.56 14.78 16.05
N LEU A 159 -19.61 14.21 16.65
CA LEU A 159 -19.84 12.76 16.68
C LEU A 159 -20.15 12.21 15.28
N GLU A 160 -20.96 12.92 14.51
CA GLU A 160 -21.39 12.55 13.17
C GLU A 160 -20.22 12.48 12.19
N VAL A 161 -19.23 13.37 12.32
CA VAL A 161 -18.03 13.34 11.50
C VAL A 161 -16.92 12.44 12.06
N GLY A 162 -17.20 11.63 13.08
CA GLY A 162 -16.31 10.59 13.58
C GLY A 162 -15.36 11.00 14.72
N TYR A 163 -15.62 12.12 15.41
CA TYR A 163 -14.87 12.50 16.61
C TYR A 163 -15.58 12.01 17.89
N LYS A 164 -14.96 11.10 18.62
CA LYS A 164 -15.50 10.60 19.91
C LYS A 164 -15.49 11.66 21.00
N ASP A 165 -14.49 12.55 20.99
CA ASP A 165 -14.36 13.65 21.97
C ASP A 165 -14.64 15.00 21.29
N PRO A 166 -15.76 15.66 21.62
CA PRO A 166 -16.09 16.98 21.12
C PRO A 166 -15.06 18.07 21.47
N ASN A 167 -14.36 17.94 22.59
CA ASN A 167 -13.31 18.90 22.98
C ASN A 167 -12.09 18.77 22.07
N TYR A 168 -11.76 17.54 21.65
CA TYR A 168 -10.71 17.33 20.67
C TYR A 168 -11.11 17.88 19.30
N PHE A 169 -12.36 17.65 18.89
CA PHE A 169 -12.93 18.24 17.68
C PHE A 169 -12.81 19.77 17.67
N ASN A 170 -13.25 20.46 18.72
CA ASN A 170 -13.19 21.92 18.81
C ASN A 170 -11.74 22.43 18.65
N ARG A 171 -10.77 21.77 19.28
CA ARG A 171 -9.35 22.12 19.13
C ARG A 171 -8.85 21.92 17.70
N ALA A 172 -9.20 20.79 17.08
CA ALA A 172 -8.81 20.48 15.71
C ALA A 172 -9.46 21.46 14.70
N PHE A 173 -10.74 21.78 14.89
CA PHE A 173 -11.47 22.73 14.06
C PHE A 173 -10.85 24.13 14.16
N LYS A 174 -10.61 24.62 15.38
CA LYS A 174 -9.96 25.92 15.59
C LYS A 174 -8.57 25.98 14.99
N LYS A 175 -7.80 24.89 15.08
CA LYS A 175 -6.46 24.85 14.48
C LYS A 175 -6.51 24.97 12.95
N ARG A 176 -7.54 24.39 12.29
CA ARG A 176 -7.66 24.39 10.84
C ARG A 176 -8.27 25.69 10.29
N HIS A 177 -9.31 26.19 10.93
CA HIS A 177 -10.12 27.31 10.43
C HIS A 177 -9.80 28.64 11.10
N ASN A 178 -8.94 28.67 12.15
CA ASN A 178 -8.64 29.83 13.00
C ASN A 178 -9.87 30.46 13.71
N MET A 179 -10.99 29.72 13.76
CA MET A 179 -12.24 30.10 14.43
C MET A 179 -12.83 28.89 15.14
N THR A 180 -13.71 29.11 16.11
CA THR A 180 -14.43 28.03 16.76
C THR A 180 -15.61 27.55 15.94
N PRO A 181 -16.10 26.30 16.13
CA PRO A 181 -17.29 25.81 15.39
C PRO A 181 -18.58 26.60 15.69
N GLU A 182 -18.62 27.36 16.80
CA GLU A 182 -19.74 28.22 17.18
C GLU A 182 -19.71 29.61 16.49
N GLU A 183 -18.57 30.05 15.99
CA GLU A 183 -18.37 31.28 15.23
C GLU A 183 -18.81 31.13 13.79
#